data_13a4042846dd219364d80aaeff1e2568
#
_entry.id   13a4042846dd219364d80aaeff1e2568
#
_cell.length_a   1.000
_cell.length_b   1.000
_cell.length_c   1.000
_cell.angle_alpha   90.00
_cell.angle_beta   90.00
_cell.angle_gamma   90.00
#
_symmetry.space_group_name_H-M   'P 1'
#
loop_
_entity.id
_entity.type
_entity.pdbx_description
1 polymer ?
#
loop_
_entity_poly.entity_id
_entity_poly.type
_entity_poly.pdbx_seq_one_letter_code
_entity_poly.pdbx_strand_id
1 'polypeptide(L)'
;MDKGDSELQGIGIGVGAVVFRGDEVLIIRRGKAPFAGQWSIPGGGLHEGERLEDAALREVREETAVEIRLIGLIGVFEALPTARDGEGYLRHTLMIDYAAEWLAGEPAAGDDAAAAAFVPYEEALRRVSSDLTRTAIADALKLRNTVTSGP
;
A
#
# COMPACT_ATOMS: atom_id res chain seq x y z
N MET A 1 12.01 -28.21 5.88
CA MET A 1 11.50 -27.10 6.68
C MET A 1 10.14 -26.70 6.18
N ASP A 2 9.22 -26.48 7.09
CA ASP A 2 7.88 -26.06 6.74
C ASP A 2 7.91 -24.66 6.12
N LYS A 3 7.21 -24.48 5.01
CA LYS A 3 7.12 -23.19 4.34
C LYS A 3 6.49 -22.12 5.23
N GLY A 4 5.48 -22.52 6.02
CA GLY A 4 4.81 -21.61 6.94
C GLY A 4 5.77 -21.05 7.98
N ASP A 5 6.63 -21.88 8.54
CA ASP A 5 7.62 -21.43 9.51
C ASP A 5 8.63 -20.47 8.86
N SER A 6 9.06 -20.78 7.64
CA SER A 6 9.97 -19.91 6.89
C SER A 6 9.36 -18.55 6.63
N GLU A 7 8.07 -18.50 6.29
CA GLU A 7 7.37 -17.25 5.99
C GLU A 7 7.14 -16.42 7.25
N LEU A 8 6.98 -17.04 8.40
CA LEU A 8 6.75 -16.37 9.68
C LEU A 8 8.03 -15.88 10.32
N GLN A 9 9.19 -16.41 9.90
CA GLN A 9 10.49 -16.04 10.42
C GLN A 9 11.16 -15.04 9.49
N GLY A 10 12.02 -14.21 10.07
CA GLY A 10 12.74 -13.21 9.33
C GLY A 10 11.90 -11.96 9.06
N ILE A 11 12.49 -11.07 8.31
CA ILE A 11 11.89 -9.78 8.02
C ILE A 11 11.16 -9.83 6.67
N GLY A 12 9.89 -9.42 6.68
CA GLY A 12 9.11 -9.32 5.46
C GLY A 12 9.33 -7.98 4.78
N ILE A 13 9.25 -7.96 3.46
CA ILE A 13 9.33 -6.74 2.68
C ILE A 13 8.05 -6.60 1.84
N GLY A 14 7.32 -5.51 2.07
CA GLY A 14 6.17 -5.15 1.29
C GLY A 14 6.41 -3.86 0.54
N VAL A 15 5.71 -3.68 -0.57
CA VAL A 15 5.80 -2.46 -1.38
C VAL A 15 4.38 -1.97 -1.61
N GLY A 16 4.14 -0.69 -1.37
CA GLY A 16 2.83 -0.09 -1.55
C GLY A 16 2.90 1.23 -2.29
N ALA A 17 1.74 1.76 -2.61
CA ALA A 17 1.66 3.05 -3.29
C ALA A 17 0.46 3.85 -2.81
N VAL A 18 0.69 5.14 -2.57
CA VAL A 18 -0.37 6.13 -2.38
C VAL A 18 -0.62 6.76 -3.75
N VAL A 19 -1.76 6.46 -4.33
CA VAL A 19 -2.10 6.85 -5.70
C VAL A 19 -3.10 8.00 -5.66
N PHE A 20 -2.76 9.09 -6.32
CA PHE A 20 -3.63 10.27 -6.43
C PHE A 20 -4.31 10.33 -7.79
N ARG A 21 -5.59 10.68 -7.78
CA ARG A 21 -6.31 11.11 -8.98
C ARG A 21 -7.00 12.41 -8.60
N GLY A 22 -6.39 13.56 -9.00
CA GLY A 22 -6.83 14.85 -8.51
C GLY A 22 -6.72 14.92 -6.99
N ASP A 23 -7.80 15.23 -6.31
CA ASP A 23 -7.85 15.33 -4.85
C ASP A 23 -8.19 14.01 -4.17
N GLU A 24 -8.28 12.94 -4.95
CA GLU A 24 -8.67 11.63 -4.42
C GLU A 24 -7.48 10.70 -4.25
N VAL A 25 -7.63 9.78 -3.32
CA VAL A 25 -6.62 8.75 -3.01
C VAL A 25 -7.23 7.38 -3.19
N LEU A 26 -6.49 6.48 -3.82
CA LEU A 26 -6.91 5.11 -4.03
C LEU A 26 -6.74 4.30 -2.75
N ILE A 27 -7.81 3.73 -2.25
CA ILE A 27 -7.77 2.84 -1.10
C ILE A 27 -8.41 1.50 -1.44
N ILE A 28 -7.99 0.47 -0.71
CA ILE A 28 -8.54 -0.87 -0.84
C ILE A 28 -9.09 -1.32 0.51
N ARG A 29 -10.07 -2.23 0.47
CA ARG A 29 -10.50 -2.96 1.65
C ARG A 29 -9.90 -4.37 1.55
N ARG A 30 -9.18 -4.77 2.57
CA ARG A 30 -8.52 -6.07 2.57
C ARG A 30 -9.53 -7.20 2.65
N GLY A 31 -9.35 -8.22 1.80
CA GLY A 31 -10.22 -9.40 1.80
C GLY A 31 -9.69 -10.54 2.63
N LYS A 32 -8.43 -10.49 3.08
CA LYS A 32 -7.75 -11.57 3.78
C LYS A 32 -7.01 -11.08 5.01
N ALA A 33 -6.73 -12.00 5.93
CA ALA A 33 -5.85 -11.75 7.07
C ALA A 33 -4.42 -11.48 6.59
N PRO A 34 -3.62 -10.68 7.29
CA PRO A 34 -4.03 -9.88 8.45
C PRO A 34 -4.90 -8.69 8.05
N PHE A 35 -5.65 -8.16 9.01
CA PHE A 35 -6.46 -6.96 8.84
C PHE A 35 -7.61 -7.11 7.82
N ALA A 36 -8.20 -8.32 7.72
CA ALA A 36 -9.35 -8.53 6.84
C ALA A 36 -10.47 -7.54 7.15
N GLY A 37 -11.05 -6.95 6.11
CA GLY A 37 -12.13 -5.97 6.24
C GLY A 37 -11.68 -4.54 6.50
N GLN A 38 -10.39 -4.32 6.75
CA GLN A 38 -9.87 -2.98 7.02
C GLN A 38 -9.43 -2.29 5.73
N TRP A 39 -9.51 -0.96 5.73
CA TRP A 39 -9.08 -0.15 4.60
C TRP A 39 -7.61 0.22 4.71
N SER A 40 -6.93 0.23 3.57
CA SER A 40 -5.51 0.52 3.45
C SER A 40 -5.19 1.03 2.05
N ILE A 41 -3.91 1.33 1.81
CA ILE A 41 -3.44 1.59 0.45
C ILE A 41 -3.10 0.25 -0.23
N PRO A 42 -3.11 0.19 -1.56
CA PRO A 42 -2.71 -1.02 -2.27
C PRO A 42 -1.23 -1.32 -2.07
N GLY A 43 -0.90 -2.60 -2.01
CA GLY A 43 0.47 -3.07 -1.82
C GLY A 43 0.51 -4.53 -1.46
N GLY A 44 1.71 -5.08 -1.44
CA GLY A 44 1.92 -6.49 -1.11
C GLY A 44 3.39 -6.87 -1.14
N GLY A 45 3.66 -8.16 -1.08
CA GLY A 45 5.02 -8.67 -0.97
C GLY A 45 5.87 -8.45 -2.20
N LEU A 46 7.13 -8.09 -1.97
CA LEU A 46 8.13 -8.01 -3.03
C LEU A 46 8.47 -9.42 -3.50
N HIS A 47 8.54 -9.61 -4.81
CA HIS A 47 8.97 -10.89 -5.38
C HIS A 47 10.49 -10.90 -5.53
N GLU A 48 11.09 -12.07 -5.34
CA GLU A 48 12.53 -12.23 -5.54
C GLU A 48 12.90 -11.83 -6.97
N GLY A 49 13.93 -11.00 -7.09
CA GLY A 49 14.40 -10.53 -8.41
C GLY A 49 13.61 -9.37 -8.99
N GLU A 50 12.57 -8.93 -8.31
CA GLU A 50 11.73 -7.82 -8.76
C GLU A 50 12.25 -6.49 -8.19
N ARG A 51 12.26 -5.44 -9.01
CA ARG A 51 12.60 -4.10 -8.54
C ARG A 51 11.47 -3.54 -7.71
N LEU A 52 11.79 -2.70 -6.73
CA LEU A 52 10.78 -2.08 -5.86
C LEU A 52 9.74 -1.30 -6.66
N GLU A 53 10.18 -0.51 -7.63
CA GLU A 53 9.26 0.28 -8.45
C GLU A 53 8.31 -0.61 -9.25
N ASP A 54 8.83 -1.72 -9.80
CA ASP A 54 8.01 -2.66 -10.56
C ASP A 54 7.01 -3.37 -9.66
N ALA A 55 7.40 -3.66 -8.41
CA ALA A 55 6.50 -4.26 -7.44
C ALA A 55 5.34 -3.31 -7.11
N ALA A 56 5.61 -2.01 -6.97
CA ALA A 56 4.56 -1.03 -6.72
C ALA A 56 3.56 -0.99 -7.86
N LEU A 57 4.05 -0.95 -9.11
CA LEU A 57 3.18 -0.95 -10.29
C LEU A 57 2.34 -2.23 -10.36
N ARG A 58 2.97 -3.37 -10.13
CA ARG A 58 2.32 -4.67 -10.17
C ARG A 58 1.22 -4.81 -9.12
N GLU A 59 1.53 -4.45 -7.87
CA GLU A 59 0.57 -4.58 -6.76
C GLU A 59 -0.66 -3.70 -6.99
N VAL A 60 -0.48 -2.46 -7.43
CA VAL A 60 -1.61 -1.59 -7.72
C VAL A 60 -2.47 -2.19 -8.82
N ARG A 61 -1.83 -2.68 -9.90
CA ARG A 61 -2.57 -3.29 -11.00
C ARG A 61 -3.34 -4.54 -10.57
N GLU A 62 -2.70 -5.40 -9.79
CA GLU A 62 -3.33 -6.65 -9.36
C GLU A 62 -4.52 -6.41 -8.44
N GLU A 63 -4.40 -5.45 -7.53
CA GLU A 63 -5.44 -5.20 -6.52
C GLU A 63 -6.54 -4.25 -6.97
N THR A 64 -6.26 -3.38 -7.93
CA THR A 64 -7.19 -2.29 -8.27
C THR A 64 -7.47 -2.11 -9.76
N ALA A 65 -6.74 -2.80 -10.64
CA ALA A 65 -6.81 -2.62 -12.10
C ALA A 65 -6.38 -1.24 -12.59
N VAL A 66 -5.72 -0.45 -11.74
CA VAL A 66 -5.29 0.91 -12.07
C VAL A 66 -3.82 0.92 -12.53
N GLU A 67 -3.53 1.72 -13.55
CA GLU A 67 -2.16 1.97 -14.02
C GLU A 67 -1.69 3.30 -13.46
N ILE A 68 -0.45 3.34 -12.99
CA ILE A 68 0.10 4.49 -12.28
C ILE A 68 1.46 4.92 -12.82
N ARG A 69 1.81 6.17 -12.52
CA ARG A 69 3.15 6.70 -12.72
C ARG A 69 3.71 7.09 -11.35
N LEU A 70 4.87 6.56 -11.01
CA LEU A 70 5.48 6.86 -9.71
C LEU A 70 5.98 8.30 -9.67
N ILE A 71 5.71 8.98 -8.55
CA ILE A 71 6.24 10.32 -8.27
C ILE A 71 7.58 10.18 -7.56
N GLY A 72 7.65 9.30 -6.57
CA GLY A 72 8.86 9.09 -5.79
C GLY A 72 8.62 8.24 -4.57
N LEU A 73 9.72 7.90 -3.90
CA LEU A 73 9.69 7.13 -2.66
C LEU A 73 9.20 8.02 -1.52
N ILE A 74 8.16 7.58 -0.81
CA ILE A 74 7.71 8.25 0.40
C ILE A 74 8.65 7.93 1.55
N GLY A 75 8.90 6.65 1.77
CA GLY A 75 9.75 6.18 2.85
C GLY A 75 9.59 4.71 3.13
N VAL A 76 10.25 4.27 4.20
CA VAL A 76 10.17 2.91 4.70
C VAL A 76 9.44 2.97 6.04
N PHE A 77 8.35 2.22 6.15
CA PHE A 77 7.53 2.19 7.36
C PHE A 77 7.69 0.82 8.00
N GLU A 78 8.13 0.82 9.24
CA GLU A 78 8.43 -0.41 9.95
C GLU A 78 7.26 -0.85 10.82
N ALA A 79 6.85 -2.10 10.65
CA ALA A 79 5.82 -2.71 11.48
C ALA A 79 6.41 -3.91 12.20
N LEU A 80 6.37 -3.88 13.53
CA LEU A 80 6.84 -4.98 14.35
C LEU A 80 5.73 -6.02 14.52
N PRO A 81 6.09 -7.26 14.84
CA PRO A 81 5.06 -8.28 15.08
C PRO A 81 4.12 -7.84 16.20
N THR A 82 2.85 -7.75 15.88
CA THR A 82 1.81 -7.36 16.85
C THR A 82 0.71 -8.38 16.93
N ALA A 83 0.85 -9.49 16.19
CA ALA A 83 -0.20 -10.46 16.06
C ALA A 83 -0.48 -11.15 17.40
N ARG A 84 -1.74 -11.10 17.80
CA ARG A 84 -2.30 -11.90 18.87
C ARG A 84 -3.60 -12.44 18.32
N ASP A 85 -3.82 -13.72 18.50
CA ASP A 85 -5.07 -14.34 18.05
C ASP A 85 -5.33 -14.17 16.55
N GLY A 86 -4.25 -14.12 15.76
CA GLY A 86 -4.34 -14.01 14.30
C GLY A 86 -4.55 -12.63 13.76
N GLU A 87 -4.50 -11.61 14.61
CA GLU A 87 -4.65 -10.22 14.17
C GLU A 87 -3.30 -9.52 14.10
N GLY A 88 -3.17 -8.55 13.17
CA GLY A 88 -1.97 -7.74 13.01
C GLY A 88 -0.90 -8.44 12.20
N TYR A 89 0.29 -7.86 12.19
CA TYR A 89 1.44 -8.41 11.46
C TYR A 89 2.00 -9.61 12.18
N LEU A 90 2.23 -10.70 11.42
CA LEU A 90 2.77 -11.94 11.97
C LEU A 90 4.28 -11.90 12.12
N ARG A 91 4.96 -10.99 11.42
CA ARG A 91 6.41 -10.86 11.49
C ARG A 91 6.81 -9.41 11.29
N HIS A 92 8.06 -9.12 11.67
CA HIS A 92 8.68 -7.83 11.42
C HIS A 92 8.62 -7.53 9.92
N THR A 93 7.98 -6.43 9.53
CA THR A 93 7.74 -6.10 8.14
C THR A 93 8.21 -4.68 7.83
N LEU A 94 8.93 -4.53 6.73
CA LEU A 94 9.27 -3.22 6.20
C LEU A 94 8.36 -2.94 5.02
N MET A 95 7.62 -1.85 5.10
CA MET A 95 6.74 -1.40 4.01
C MET A 95 7.44 -0.26 3.28
N ILE A 96 7.73 -0.48 2.01
CA ILE A 96 8.37 0.51 1.15
C ILE A 96 7.28 1.14 0.31
N ASP A 97 6.96 2.40 0.59
CA ASP A 97 5.80 3.06 -0.02
C ASP A 97 6.20 4.19 -0.96
N TYR A 98 5.53 4.22 -2.10
CA TYR A 98 5.70 5.23 -3.14
C TYR A 98 4.48 6.12 -3.27
N ALA A 99 4.71 7.38 -3.66
CA ALA A 99 3.64 8.25 -4.11
C ALA A 99 3.52 8.10 -5.62
N ALA A 100 2.30 8.14 -6.14
CA ALA A 100 2.03 7.92 -7.56
C ALA A 100 0.84 8.71 -8.05
N GLU A 101 0.80 8.93 -9.36
CA GLU A 101 -0.34 9.54 -10.06
C GLU A 101 -1.08 8.48 -10.85
N TRP A 102 -2.41 8.54 -10.84
CA TRP A 102 -3.25 7.73 -11.70
C TRP A 102 -2.98 8.06 -13.17
N LEU A 103 -2.84 7.03 -13.99
CA LEU A 103 -2.71 7.17 -15.44
C LEU A 103 -3.95 6.69 -16.18
N ALA A 104 -4.45 5.53 -15.79
CA ALA A 104 -5.56 4.89 -16.51
C ALA A 104 -6.22 3.84 -15.64
N GLY A 105 -7.43 3.48 -16.00
CA GLY A 105 -8.18 2.39 -15.38
C GLY A 105 -9.10 2.87 -14.28
N GLU A 106 -10.31 2.30 -14.24
CA GLU A 106 -11.22 2.52 -13.13
C GLU A 106 -11.00 1.45 -12.08
N PRO A 107 -11.01 1.83 -10.78
CA PRO A 107 -10.76 0.85 -9.73
C PRO A 107 -11.74 -0.31 -9.76
N ALA A 108 -11.18 -1.51 -9.73
CA ALA A 108 -11.96 -2.74 -9.63
C ALA A 108 -11.17 -3.68 -8.72
N ALA A 109 -11.82 -4.18 -7.67
CA ALA A 109 -11.16 -5.05 -6.72
C ALA A 109 -10.67 -6.33 -7.40
N GLY A 110 -9.43 -6.69 -7.12
CA GLY A 110 -8.82 -7.90 -7.63
C GLY A 110 -7.89 -8.50 -6.60
N ASP A 111 -7.40 -9.70 -6.88
CA ASP A 111 -6.50 -10.43 -6.02
C ASP A 111 -7.05 -10.51 -4.59
N ASP A 112 -6.33 -10.03 -3.59
CA ASP A 112 -6.73 -10.13 -2.19
C ASP A 112 -7.58 -8.95 -1.71
N ALA A 113 -7.93 -8.04 -2.60
CA ALA A 113 -8.75 -6.88 -2.23
C ALA A 113 -10.25 -7.22 -2.35
N ALA A 114 -11.02 -6.84 -1.35
CA ALA A 114 -12.47 -6.99 -1.35
C ALA A 114 -13.17 -5.79 -1.98
N ALA A 115 -12.51 -4.63 -2.00
CA ALA A 115 -13.02 -3.41 -2.63
C ALA A 115 -11.86 -2.50 -2.98
N ALA A 116 -12.06 -1.62 -3.95
CA ALA A 116 -11.08 -0.61 -4.35
C ALA A 116 -11.83 0.63 -4.82
N ALA A 117 -11.40 1.80 -4.37
CA ALA A 117 -12.06 3.05 -4.74
C ALA A 117 -11.13 4.25 -4.56
N PHE A 118 -11.32 5.27 -5.39
CA PHE A 118 -10.77 6.59 -5.11
C PHE A 118 -11.75 7.33 -4.20
N VAL A 119 -11.24 7.90 -3.13
CA VAL A 119 -12.04 8.70 -2.20
C VAL A 119 -11.33 10.03 -1.93
N PRO A 120 -12.03 11.07 -1.52
CA PRO A 120 -11.38 12.32 -1.16
C PRO A 120 -10.28 12.10 -0.12
N TYR A 121 -9.21 12.88 -0.22
CA TYR A 121 -8.03 12.76 0.65
C TYR A 121 -8.41 12.67 2.13
N GLU A 122 -9.27 13.57 2.61
CA GLU A 122 -9.66 13.58 4.02
C GLU A 122 -10.41 12.31 4.41
N GLU A 123 -11.22 11.77 3.51
CA GLU A 123 -11.93 10.53 3.77
C GLU A 123 -10.95 9.35 3.81
N ALA A 124 -9.94 9.34 2.95
CA ALA A 124 -8.91 8.29 2.98
C ALA A 124 -8.22 8.26 4.35
N LEU A 125 -7.86 9.43 4.87
CA LEU A 125 -7.24 9.53 6.20
C LEU A 125 -8.14 8.98 7.31
N ARG A 126 -9.45 9.20 7.20
CA ARG A 126 -10.40 8.69 8.20
C ARG A 126 -10.64 7.19 8.08
N ARG A 127 -10.68 6.68 6.84
CA ARG A 127 -11.04 5.29 6.58
C ARG A 127 -9.94 4.29 6.87
N VAL A 128 -8.68 4.64 6.56
CA VAL A 128 -7.59 3.69 6.78
C VAL A 128 -7.42 3.41 8.26
N SER A 129 -7.14 2.17 8.59
CA SER A 129 -7.14 1.69 9.98
C SER A 129 -5.83 1.95 10.69
N SER A 130 -4.74 2.05 9.96
CA SER A 130 -3.39 2.09 10.52
C SER A 130 -2.84 3.53 10.55
N ASP A 131 -2.20 3.89 11.66
CA ASP A 131 -1.50 5.17 11.76
C ASP A 131 -0.31 5.24 10.81
N LEU A 132 0.37 4.12 10.57
CA LEU A 132 1.45 4.07 9.58
C LEU A 132 0.93 4.42 8.20
N THR A 133 -0.23 3.92 7.83
CA THR A 133 -0.85 4.21 6.53
C THR A 133 -1.27 5.68 6.45
N ARG A 134 -1.83 6.24 7.53
CA ARG A 134 -2.18 7.66 7.55
C ARG A 134 -0.95 8.53 7.35
N THR A 135 0.15 8.18 8.01
CA THR A 135 1.42 8.89 7.84
C THR A 135 1.90 8.80 6.40
N ALA A 136 1.83 7.62 5.80
CA ALA A 136 2.23 7.42 4.41
C ALA A 136 1.42 8.31 3.47
N ILE A 137 0.09 8.36 3.66
CA ILE A 137 -0.79 9.18 2.83
C ILE A 137 -0.45 10.67 2.98
N ALA A 138 -0.24 11.13 4.21
CA ALA A 138 0.09 12.54 4.45
C ALA A 138 1.47 12.89 3.87
N ASP A 139 2.44 12.02 4.04
CA ASP A 139 3.78 12.24 3.50
C ASP A 139 3.78 12.20 1.97
N ALA A 140 2.93 11.35 1.39
CA ALA A 140 2.77 11.29 -0.07
C ALA A 140 2.26 12.61 -0.63
N LEU A 141 1.30 13.24 0.05
CA LEU A 141 0.79 14.54 -0.40
C LEU A 141 1.87 15.61 -0.33
N LYS A 142 2.67 15.62 0.74
CA LYS A 142 3.79 16.54 0.86
C LYS A 142 4.78 16.35 -0.29
N LEU A 143 5.14 15.11 -0.58
CA LEU A 143 6.06 14.79 -1.66
C LEU A 143 5.49 15.24 -3.01
N ARG A 144 4.22 14.95 -3.27
CA ARG A 144 3.53 15.35 -4.49
C ARG A 144 3.59 16.86 -4.68
N ASN A 145 3.27 17.59 -3.62
CA ASN A 145 3.27 19.07 -3.67
C ASN A 145 4.67 19.63 -3.91
N THR A 146 5.68 19.01 -3.33
CA THR A 146 7.08 19.41 -3.55
C THR A 146 7.48 19.24 -5.00
N VAL A 147 7.14 18.10 -5.59
CA VAL A 147 7.50 17.81 -6.99
C VAL A 147 6.74 18.72 -7.96
N THR A 148 5.44 18.94 -7.72
CA THR A 148 4.61 19.75 -8.61
C THR A 148 4.85 21.24 -8.43
N SER A 149 5.42 21.66 -7.30
CA SER A 149 5.73 23.07 -7.01
C SER A 149 7.16 23.45 -7.40
N GLY A 150 7.87 22.57 -8.07
CA GLY A 150 9.24 22.82 -8.49
C GLY A 150 9.35 24.03 -9.40
N PRO A 151 10.56 24.61 -9.51
CA PRO A 151 10.80 25.81 -10.31
C PRO A 151 10.49 25.61 -11.77
#